data_57b91cb18b43aa61d84b9f8e5bb514c1
#
_entry.id   57b91cb18b43aa61d84b9f8e5bb514c1
#
_cell.length_a   1.000
_cell.length_b   1.000
_cell.length_c   1.000
_cell.angle_alpha   90.00
_cell.angle_beta   90.00
_cell.angle_gamma   90.00
#
_symmetry.space_group_name_H-M   'P 1'
#
loop_
_entity.id
_entity.type
_entity.pdbx_description
1 polymer ?
#
loop_
_entity_poly.entity_id
_entity_poly.type
_entity_poly.pdbx_seq_one_letter_code
_entity_poly.pdbx_strand_id
1 'polypeptide(L)' 'MAERRPFLLRIDSAVLDALQRWASDDLRSLNAQIEFVLRRGLQQEKRLPGPEARRTRRERE' A
#
# COMPACT_ATOMS: atom_id res chain seq x y z
N MET A 1 3.97 16.01 -2.55
CA MET A 1 2.96 15.30 -1.82
C MET A 1 2.30 14.24 -2.69
N ALA A 2 2.10 13.06 -2.15
CA ALA A 2 1.56 11.96 -2.95
C ALA A 2 0.09 12.20 -3.28
N GLU A 3 -0.25 11.93 -4.50
CA GLU A 3 -1.60 12.03 -4.99
C GLU A 3 -2.36 10.77 -4.63
N ARG A 4 -3.59 10.92 -4.15
CA ARG A 4 -4.41 9.77 -3.83
C ARG A 4 -5.37 9.51 -4.95
N ARG A 5 -5.38 8.28 -5.42
CA ARG A 5 -6.23 7.89 -6.53
C ARG A 5 -7.25 6.87 -6.06
N PRO A 6 -8.49 6.99 -6.49
CA PRO A 6 -9.46 5.96 -6.18
C PRO A 6 -9.14 4.70 -6.96
N PHE A 7 -9.23 3.57 -6.30
CA PHE A 7 -8.93 2.30 -6.93
C PHE A 7 -9.79 1.22 -6.31
N LEU A 8 -10.48 0.48 -7.14
CA LEU A 8 -11.31 -0.61 -6.67
C LEU A 8 -10.47 -1.86 -6.58
N LEU A 9 -10.35 -2.39 -5.37
CA LEU A 9 -9.54 -3.56 -5.12
C LEU A 9 -10.44 -4.74 -4.79
N ARG A 10 -10.29 -5.81 -5.54
CA ARG A 10 -11.01 -7.04 -5.27
C ARG A 10 -10.08 -7.98 -4.53
N ILE A 11 -10.52 -8.43 -3.37
CA ILE A 11 -9.64 -9.14 -2.48
C ILE A 11 -10.40 -10.29 -1.83
N ASP A 12 -9.70 -11.36 -1.55
CA ASP A 12 -10.27 -12.52 -0.89
C ASP A 12 -10.85 -12.12 0.47
N SER A 13 -12.04 -12.62 0.78
CA SER A 13 -12.73 -12.19 1.99
C SER A 13 -11.99 -12.57 3.26
N ALA A 14 -11.31 -13.72 3.25
CA ALA A 14 -10.54 -14.12 4.42
C ALA A 14 -9.39 -13.16 4.67
N VAL A 15 -8.75 -12.71 3.60
CA VAL A 15 -7.67 -11.74 3.72
C VAL A 15 -8.22 -10.41 4.19
N LEU A 16 -9.35 -10.02 3.66
CA LEU A 16 -9.97 -8.75 4.06
C LEU A 16 -10.34 -8.77 5.54
N ASP A 17 -10.92 -9.87 6.01
CA ASP A 17 -11.26 -9.99 7.43
C ASP A 17 -10.03 -9.88 8.31
N ALA A 18 -8.96 -10.53 7.91
CA ALA A 18 -7.72 -10.47 8.66
C ALA A 18 -7.17 -9.05 8.73
N LEU A 19 -7.26 -8.33 7.61
CA LEU A 19 -6.83 -6.95 7.56
C LEU A 19 -7.68 -6.05 8.46
N GLN A 20 -8.99 -6.31 8.48
CA GLN A 20 -9.87 -5.52 9.33
C GLN A 20 -9.55 -5.72 10.80
N ARG A 21 -9.25 -6.95 11.21
CA ARG A 21 -8.88 -7.20 12.59
C ARG A 21 -7.57 -6.50 12.94
N TRP A 22 -6.63 -6.59 12.02
CA TRP A 22 -5.33 -5.96 12.23
C TRP A 22 -5.47 -4.45 12.31
N ALA A 23 -6.28 -3.88 11.42
CA ALA A 23 -6.50 -2.44 11.45
C ALA A 23 -7.13 -2.01 12.77
N SER A 24 -8.08 -2.81 13.27
CA SER A 24 -8.70 -2.52 14.54
C SER A 24 -7.69 -2.56 15.69
N ASP A 25 -6.82 -3.58 15.67
CA ASP A 25 -5.79 -3.71 16.70
C ASP A 25 -4.84 -2.52 16.70
N ASP A 26 -4.56 -1.99 15.52
CA ASP A 26 -3.64 -0.87 15.38
C ASP A 26 -4.35 0.47 15.42
N LEU A 27 -5.66 0.46 15.64
CA LEU A 27 -6.47 1.68 15.68
C LEU A 27 -6.35 2.46 14.39
N ARG A 28 -6.39 1.74 13.27
CA ARG A 28 -6.32 2.34 11.94
C ARG A 28 -7.58 2.00 11.18
N SER A 29 -7.89 2.81 10.17
CA SER A 29 -8.95 2.46 9.25
C SER A 29 -8.48 1.30 8.37
N LEU A 30 -9.45 0.57 7.80
CA LEU A 30 -9.12 -0.52 6.90
C LEU A 30 -8.32 0.00 5.71
N ASN A 31 -8.73 1.13 5.17
CA ASN A 31 -8.03 1.69 4.02
C ASN A 31 -6.58 2.02 4.35
N ALA A 32 -6.36 2.61 5.52
CA ALA A 32 -5.00 2.94 5.95
C ALA A 32 -4.17 1.68 6.16
N GLN A 33 -4.79 0.63 6.69
CA GLN A 33 -4.07 -0.60 6.93
C GLN A 33 -3.69 -1.28 5.63
N ILE A 34 -4.56 -1.24 4.65
CA ILE A 34 -4.26 -1.82 3.34
C ILE A 34 -3.08 -1.07 2.72
N GLU A 35 -3.12 0.25 2.77
CA GLU A 35 -2.04 1.05 2.23
C GLU A 35 -0.72 0.76 2.94
N PHE A 36 -0.78 0.61 4.25
CA PHE A 36 0.40 0.29 5.04
C PHE A 36 1.02 -1.03 4.60
N VAL A 37 0.19 -2.05 4.43
CA VAL A 37 0.67 -3.37 4.03
C VAL A 37 1.29 -3.34 2.64
N LEU A 38 0.60 -2.66 1.72
CA LEU A 38 1.10 -2.56 0.36
C LEU A 38 2.42 -1.81 0.31
N ARG A 39 2.50 -0.71 1.05
CA ARG A 39 3.71 0.09 1.09
C ARG A 39 4.87 -0.72 1.66
N ARG A 40 4.58 -1.47 2.71
CA ARG A 40 5.60 -2.31 3.34
C ARG A 40 6.10 -3.39 2.38
N GLY A 41 5.17 -4.01 1.65
CA GLY A 41 5.57 -5.01 0.67
C GLY A 41 6.43 -4.43 -0.43
N LEU A 42 6.06 -3.26 -0.90
CA LEU A 42 6.84 -2.60 -1.94
C LEU A 42 8.23 -2.23 -1.44
N GLN A 43 8.34 -1.81 -0.19
CA GLN A 43 9.63 -1.49 0.40
C GLN A 43 10.51 -2.72 0.51
N GLN A 44 9.93 -3.84 0.90
CA GLN A 44 10.68 -5.08 1.04
C GLN A 44 11.22 -5.55 -0.31
N GLU A 45 10.45 -5.32 -1.36
CA GLU A 45 10.86 -5.68 -2.70
C GLU A 45 11.67 -4.58 -3.37
N LYS A 46 11.88 -3.48 -2.65
CA LYS A 46 12.61 -2.31 -3.15
C LYS A 46 11.98 -1.74 -4.41
N ARG A 47 10.66 -1.71 -4.41
CA ARG A 47 9.91 -1.20 -5.54
C ARG A 47 9.15 0.07 -5.23
N LEU A 48 9.13 0.49 -3.96
CA LEU A 48 8.48 1.72 -3.59
C LEU A 48 9.37 2.88 -3.99
N PRO A 49 8.89 3.77 -4.87
CA PRO A 49 9.74 4.88 -5.32
C PRO A 49 9.83 5.97 -4.27
N GLY A 50 11.06 6.36 -3.92
CA GLY A 50 11.32 7.61 -3.25
C GLY A 50 11.46 8.70 -4.30
N PRO A 51 11.76 9.91 -3.89
CA PRO A 51 11.89 11.00 -4.86
C PRO A 51 12.92 10.71 -5.94
N GLU A 52 14.06 10.17 -5.57
CA GLU A 52 15.10 9.85 -6.54
C GLU A 52 14.76 8.62 -7.35
N ALA A 53 14.22 7.63 -6.69
CA ALA A 53 13.84 6.39 -7.37
C ALA A 53 12.76 6.66 -8.40
N ARG A 54 11.86 7.60 -8.10
CA ARG A 54 10.79 7.94 -9.02
C ARG A 54 11.35 8.47 -10.33
N ARG A 55 12.33 9.35 -10.25
CA ARG A 55 12.94 9.87 -11.45
C ARG A 55 13.65 8.79 -12.24
N THR A 56 14.38 7.94 -11.55
CA THR A 56 15.09 6.85 -12.19
C THR A 56 14.13 5.92 -12.89
N ARG A 57 13.02 5.62 -12.25
CA ARG A 57 12.06 4.71 -12.83
C ARG A 57 11.46 5.28 -14.10
N ARG A 58 11.18 6.57 -14.11
CA ARG A 58 10.66 7.20 -15.31
C ARG A 58 11.63 7.10 -16.46
N GLU A 59 12.89 7.26 -16.17
CA GLU A 59 13.89 7.17 -17.20
C GLU A 59 13.98 5.79 -17.81
N ARG A 60 13.78 4.76 -16.97
CA ARG A 60 13.83 3.42 -17.47
C ARG A 60 12.62 3.05 -18.31
N GLU A 61 11.55 3.73 -18.08
CA GLU A 61 10.35 3.49 -18.84
C GLU A 61 10.33 4.35 -20.09
#